data_f7e1bb789f0d6077255b410a34874302
#
_entry.id   f7e1bb789f0d6077255b410a34874302
#
_cell.length_a   1.000
_cell.length_b   1.000
_cell.length_c   1.000
_cell.angle_alpha   90.00
_cell.angle_beta   90.00
_cell.angle_gamma   90.00
#
_symmetry.space_group_name_H-M   'P 1'
#
loop_
_entity.id
_entity.type
_entity.pdbx_description
1 polymer ?
#
loop_
_entity_poly.entity_id
_entity_poly.type
_entity_poly.pdbx_seq_one_letter_code
_entity_poly.pdbx_strand_id
1 'polypeptide(L)'
;MSVASQSLNSSSAGSALVELVDVVKVYATAAGEFTALKGINMQVGRGEFVGVIGKSGAGKSTLLNMITGVDHLTSGEVVVNSNGSPVSIHKMSEDQIALWRGHNLGVVYQSFQLLPMLTLVENITLPMDLCGRFNPKQSRERALELLRLVEIEDQADKLPAHISGGQQQRVAIARALANDPPILVADEPTGSLDSVTSEHIFEVFEHLVSELGKTIIMVTHDQSLAPRFTRALRIADGELVHSEQSEEGMR
;
A
#
# COMPACT_ATOMS: atom_id res chain seq x y z
N MET A 1 31.76 -27.08 -32.67
CA MET A 1 30.44 -27.21 -32.09
C MET A 1 30.24 -25.99 -31.19
N SER A 2 29.52 -25.02 -31.70
CA SER A 2 29.30 -23.68 -31.09
C SER A 2 28.08 -23.73 -30.18
N VAL A 3 28.24 -23.40 -28.91
CA VAL A 3 27.15 -23.25 -27.97
C VAL A 3 26.72 -21.79 -28.03
N ALA A 4 25.56 -21.54 -28.61
CA ALA A 4 24.97 -20.22 -28.70
C ALA A 4 24.46 -19.80 -27.32
N SER A 5 25.08 -18.79 -26.74
CA SER A 5 24.59 -18.06 -25.57
C SER A 5 23.37 -17.25 -26.00
N GLN A 6 22.19 -17.61 -25.53
CA GLN A 6 21.00 -16.76 -25.63
C GLN A 6 21.15 -15.61 -24.64
N SER A 7 21.43 -14.44 -25.17
CA SER A 7 21.33 -13.17 -24.46
C SER A 7 19.86 -12.87 -24.16
N LEU A 8 19.48 -12.90 -22.89
CA LEU A 8 18.21 -12.40 -22.42
C LEU A 8 18.08 -10.92 -22.76
N ASN A 9 17.08 -10.60 -23.53
CA ASN A 9 16.71 -9.25 -23.91
C ASN A 9 16.46 -8.40 -22.65
N SER A 10 17.37 -7.48 -22.34
CA SER A 10 17.13 -6.38 -21.42
C SER A 10 16.29 -5.31 -22.14
N SER A 11 14.97 -5.49 -22.14
CA SER A 11 14.04 -4.41 -22.45
C SER A 11 14.11 -3.36 -21.33
N SER A 12 14.23 -2.10 -21.68
CA SER A 12 14.33 -0.88 -20.88
C SER A 12 13.39 -0.87 -19.64
N ALA A 13 13.86 -1.44 -18.54
CA ALA A 13 13.18 -1.34 -17.25
C ALA A 13 13.57 0.00 -16.63
N GLY A 14 12.65 0.97 -16.59
CA GLY A 14 12.68 2.02 -15.59
C GLY A 14 12.82 1.35 -14.22
N SER A 15 13.75 1.83 -13.37
CA SER A 15 14.02 1.19 -12.08
C SER A 15 12.72 1.06 -11.28
N ALA A 16 12.44 -0.16 -10.81
CA ALA A 16 11.26 -0.42 -9.96
C ALA A 16 11.25 0.53 -8.76
N LEU A 17 10.06 0.99 -8.37
CA LEU A 17 9.90 1.80 -7.17
C LEU A 17 9.95 0.95 -5.91
N VAL A 18 9.35 -0.24 -5.95
CA VAL A 18 9.39 -1.25 -4.88
C VAL A 18 9.78 -2.58 -5.51
N GLU A 19 10.75 -3.25 -4.91
CA GLU A 19 11.21 -4.57 -5.34
C GLU A 19 11.34 -5.51 -4.14
N LEU A 20 10.75 -6.68 -4.25
CA LEU A 20 10.87 -7.79 -3.32
C LEU A 20 11.69 -8.88 -3.98
N VAL A 21 12.73 -9.35 -3.30
CA VAL A 21 13.62 -10.40 -3.79
C VAL A 21 13.64 -11.56 -2.79
N ASP A 22 13.12 -12.69 -3.20
CA ASP A 22 13.05 -13.94 -2.42
C ASP A 22 12.57 -13.75 -0.97
N VAL A 23 11.53 -12.93 -0.78
CA VAL A 23 11.03 -12.56 0.55
C VAL A 23 10.34 -13.76 1.20
N VAL A 24 10.88 -14.18 2.34
CA VAL A 24 10.33 -15.25 3.20
C VAL A 24 9.96 -14.67 4.54
N LYS A 25 8.80 -15.08 5.05
CA LYS A 25 8.39 -14.81 6.43
C LYS A 25 7.92 -16.08 7.11
N VAL A 26 8.57 -16.40 8.22
CA VAL A 26 8.22 -17.51 9.11
C VAL A 26 7.85 -16.96 10.48
N TYR A 27 6.72 -17.39 11.03
CA TYR A 27 6.31 -17.09 12.39
C TYR A 27 6.53 -18.30 13.28
N ALA A 28 7.18 -18.12 14.41
CA ALA A 28 7.25 -19.13 15.48
C ALA A 28 5.93 -19.10 16.26
N THR A 29 5.26 -20.24 16.37
CA THR A 29 4.01 -20.40 17.13
C THR A 29 4.15 -21.50 18.16
N ALA A 30 3.23 -21.58 19.12
CA ALA A 30 3.20 -22.67 20.09
C ALA A 30 3.02 -24.06 19.45
N ALA A 31 2.47 -24.12 18.24
CA ALA A 31 2.24 -25.34 17.47
C ALA A 31 3.40 -25.69 16.50
N GLY A 32 4.46 -24.88 16.45
CA GLY A 32 5.58 -24.99 15.52
C GLY A 32 5.75 -23.77 14.63
N GLU A 33 6.56 -23.89 13.60
CA GLU A 33 6.80 -22.82 12.63
C GLU A 33 5.69 -22.78 11.57
N PHE A 34 5.28 -21.57 11.22
CA PHE A 34 4.33 -21.30 10.13
C PHE A 34 4.96 -20.36 9.11
N THR A 35 5.16 -20.84 7.89
CA THR A 35 5.69 -20.03 6.78
C THR A 35 4.54 -19.27 6.12
N ALA A 36 4.48 -17.95 6.36
CA ALA A 36 3.44 -17.07 5.83
C ALA A 36 3.75 -16.54 4.42
N LEU A 37 5.05 -16.38 4.09
CA LEU A 37 5.51 -16.03 2.74
C LEU A 37 6.67 -16.93 2.35
N LYS A 38 6.67 -17.43 1.10
CA LYS A 38 7.56 -18.49 0.61
C LYS A 38 8.35 -18.06 -0.63
N GLY A 39 9.23 -17.07 -0.48
CA GLY A 39 10.08 -16.61 -1.59
C GLY A 39 9.33 -15.70 -2.57
N ILE A 40 8.70 -14.65 -2.04
CA ILE A 40 7.98 -13.68 -2.86
C ILE A 40 8.96 -12.85 -3.69
N ASN A 41 8.77 -12.85 -5.01
CA ASN A 41 9.45 -11.99 -5.96
C ASN A 41 8.42 -11.08 -6.63
N MET A 42 8.55 -9.75 -6.45
CA MET A 42 7.60 -8.77 -6.98
C MET A 42 8.32 -7.45 -7.27
N GLN A 43 7.96 -6.82 -8.38
CA GLN A 43 8.39 -5.46 -8.70
C GLN A 43 7.19 -4.58 -8.93
N VAL A 44 7.23 -3.33 -8.47
CA VAL A 44 6.19 -2.32 -8.67
C VAL A 44 6.83 -1.07 -9.26
N GLY A 45 6.33 -0.63 -10.39
CA GLY A 45 6.75 0.59 -11.08
C GLY A 45 6.13 1.85 -10.47
N ARG A 46 6.65 3.02 -10.86
CA ARG A 46 6.05 4.31 -10.47
C ARG A 46 4.71 4.50 -11.19
N GLY A 47 3.72 5.02 -10.46
CA GLY A 47 2.38 5.27 -11.01
C GLY A 47 1.58 3.99 -11.30
N GLU A 48 2.03 2.82 -10.84
CA GLU A 48 1.25 1.59 -10.93
C GLU A 48 0.19 1.51 -9.82
N PHE A 49 -0.97 0.97 -10.16
CA PHE A 49 -1.97 0.49 -9.23
C PHE A 49 -1.95 -1.04 -9.22
N VAL A 50 -1.22 -1.62 -8.27
CA VAL A 50 -1.06 -3.07 -8.16
C VAL A 50 -2.05 -3.64 -7.15
N GLY A 51 -2.90 -4.56 -7.62
CA GLY A 51 -3.77 -5.35 -6.77
C GLY A 51 -3.15 -6.72 -6.43
N VAL A 52 -3.07 -7.08 -5.16
CA VAL A 52 -2.69 -8.43 -4.72
C VAL A 52 -3.94 -9.12 -4.18
N ILE A 53 -4.45 -10.08 -4.96
CA ILE A 53 -5.73 -10.74 -4.71
C ILE A 53 -5.50 -12.12 -4.12
N GLY A 54 -6.18 -12.44 -3.03
CA GLY A 54 -6.07 -13.76 -2.40
C GLY A 54 -7.10 -14.00 -1.31
N LYS A 55 -7.35 -15.26 -0.99
CA LYS A 55 -8.25 -15.66 0.09
C LYS A 55 -7.75 -15.16 1.45
N SER A 56 -8.62 -15.16 2.47
CA SER A 56 -8.19 -14.94 3.85
C SER A 56 -7.12 -15.97 4.24
N GLY A 57 -6.07 -15.53 4.94
CA GLY A 57 -4.95 -16.39 5.33
C GLY A 57 -3.90 -16.64 4.25
N ALA A 58 -4.05 -16.15 3.02
CA ALA A 58 -3.09 -16.38 1.91
C ALA A 58 -1.74 -15.66 2.07
N GLY A 59 -1.57 -14.78 3.11
CA GLY A 59 -0.33 -14.02 3.33
C GLY A 59 -0.40 -12.55 2.93
N LYS A 60 -1.57 -12.02 2.52
CA LYS A 60 -1.75 -10.64 2.03
C LYS A 60 -1.26 -9.56 3.01
N SER A 61 -1.80 -9.54 4.23
CA SER A 61 -1.40 -8.54 5.25
C SER A 61 0.05 -8.74 5.69
N THR A 62 0.55 -9.99 5.70
CA THR A 62 1.97 -10.26 5.94
C THR A 62 2.84 -9.64 4.85
N LEU A 63 2.45 -9.76 3.58
CA LEU A 63 3.15 -9.13 2.46
C LEU A 63 3.21 -7.60 2.63
N LEU A 64 2.07 -6.97 2.99
CA LEU A 64 2.06 -5.53 3.26
C LEU A 64 2.96 -5.15 4.44
N ASN A 65 3.00 -5.95 5.50
CA ASN A 65 3.87 -5.71 6.65
C ASN A 65 5.36 -5.77 6.25
N MET A 66 5.74 -6.64 5.30
CA MET A 66 7.11 -6.66 4.76
C MET A 66 7.41 -5.40 3.95
N ILE A 67 6.50 -4.97 3.08
CA ILE A 67 6.66 -3.77 2.24
C ILE A 67 6.72 -2.49 3.08
N THR A 68 5.94 -2.43 4.16
CA THR A 68 5.90 -1.27 5.05
C THR A 68 6.99 -1.28 6.12
N GLY A 69 7.67 -2.40 6.32
CA GLY A 69 8.65 -2.56 7.39
C GLY A 69 8.02 -2.48 8.80
N VAL A 70 6.74 -2.82 8.93
CA VAL A 70 6.07 -2.94 10.24
C VAL A 70 6.49 -4.23 10.94
N ASP A 71 6.84 -5.26 10.18
CA ASP A 71 7.37 -6.52 10.68
C ASP A 71 8.63 -6.90 9.90
N HIS A 72 9.48 -7.75 10.48
CA HIS A 72 10.75 -8.18 9.89
C HIS A 72 10.57 -9.42 9.03
N LEU A 73 11.23 -9.45 7.88
CA LEU A 73 11.35 -10.66 7.06
C LEU A 73 12.29 -11.68 7.72
N THR A 74 12.09 -12.96 7.42
CA THR A 74 13.00 -14.04 7.85
C THR A 74 14.22 -14.12 6.93
N SER A 75 14.01 -13.96 5.63
CA SER A 75 15.08 -13.87 4.61
C SER A 75 14.58 -13.15 3.36
N GLY A 76 15.49 -12.84 2.47
CA GLY A 76 15.23 -12.05 1.26
C GLY A 76 15.48 -10.57 1.47
N GLU A 77 14.93 -9.73 0.60
CA GLU A 77 15.15 -8.29 0.64
C GLU A 77 13.94 -7.53 0.12
N VAL A 78 13.63 -6.37 0.74
CA VAL A 78 12.69 -5.38 0.19
C VAL A 78 13.47 -4.09 -0.07
N VAL A 79 13.51 -3.69 -1.33
CA VAL A 79 14.21 -2.50 -1.80
C VAL A 79 13.20 -1.47 -2.27
N VAL A 80 13.34 -0.22 -1.82
CA VAL A 80 12.50 0.90 -2.27
C VAL A 80 13.37 2.00 -2.86
N ASN A 81 13.02 2.46 -4.05
CA ASN A 81 13.73 3.50 -4.79
C ASN A 81 12.87 4.76 -4.96
N SER A 82 12.50 5.40 -3.86
CA SER A 82 11.63 6.60 -3.89
C SER A 82 12.35 7.86 -4.40
N ASN A 83 13.65 8.02 -4.08
CA ASN A 83 14.41 9.25 -4.33
C ASN A 83 15.63 9.04 -5.26
N GLY A 84 15.59 8.05 -6.15
CA GLY A 84 16.69 7.76 -7.09
C GLY A 84 17.84 6.95 -6.49
N SER A 85 17.81 6.66 -5.20
CA SER A 85 18.74 5.76 -4.51
C SER A 85 17.99 4.58 -3.90
N PRO A 86 18.24 3.35 -4.33
CA PRO A 86 17.58 2.17 -3.76
C PRO A 86 18.00 1.97 -2.31
N VAL A 87 17.03 1.73 -1.45
CA VAL A 87 17.25 1.52 -0.03
C VAL A 87 16.62 0.18 0.38
N SER A 88 17.40 -0.68 1.02
CA SER A 88 16.92 -1.90 1.66
C SER A 88 16.33 -1.54 3.02
N ILE A 89 15.00 -1.53 3.12
CA ILE A 89 14.30 -1.04 4.32
C ILE A 89 14.55 -1.90 5.55
N HIS A 90 14.76 -3.20 5.38
CA HIS A 90 15.00 -4.13 6.49
C HIS A 90 16.45 -4.12 7.04
N LYS A 91 17.33 -3.30 6.45
CA LYS A 91 18.68 -3.04 6.97
C LYS A 91 18.75 -1.78 7.84
N MET A 92 17.64 -1.05 7.95
CA MET A 92 17.51 0.13 8.81
C MET A 92 17.28 -0.26 10.27
N SER A 93 17.67 0.63 11.21
CA SER A 93 17.22 0.55 12.60
C SER A 93 15.72 0.89 12.71
N GLU A 94 15.09 0.51 13.84
CA GLU A 94 13.68 0.81 14.11
C GLU A 94 13.34 2.30 13.97
N ASP A 95 14.17 3.19 14.49
CA ASP A 95 13.99 4.64 14.38
C ASP A 95 14.11 5.13 12.93
N GLN A 96 15.08 4.58 12.20
CA GLN A 96 15.28 4.92 10.79
C GLN A 96 14.10 4.47 9.92
N ILE A 97 13.62 3.23 10.11
CA ILE A 97 12.50 2.71 9.33
C ILE A 97 11.19 3.43 9.69
N ALA A 98 10.99 3.84 10.95
CA ALA A 98 9.82 4.64 11.36
C ALA A 98 9.79 6.00 10.65
N LEU A 99 10.90 6.73 10.64
CA LEU A 99 11.03 8.00 9.92
C LEU A 99 10.91 7.83 8.41
N TRP A 100 11.58 6.81 7.85
CA TRP A 100 11.48 6.49 6.42
C TRP A 100 10.04 6.20 6.01
N ARG A 101 9.34 5.38 6.77
CA ARG A 101 7.92 5.07 6.56
C ARG A 101 7.05 6.32 6.55
N GLY A 102 7.22 7.19 7.55
CA GLY A 102 6.47 8.44 7.65
C GLY A 102 6.66 9.39 6.46
N HIS A 103 7.78 9.31 5.73
CA HIS A 103 8.06 10.13 4.56
C HIS A 103 7.72 9.48 3.22
N ASN A 104 7.76 8.15 3.15
CA ASN A 104 7.69 7.43 1.87
C ASN A 104 6.41 6.60 1.70
N LEU A 105 5.71 6.30 2.79
CA LEU A 105 4.54 5.44 2.77
C LEU A 105 3.31 6.11 3.40
N GLY A 106 2.17 5.96 2.73
CA GLY A 106 0.86 6.13 3.34
C GLY A 106 0.20 4.77 3.49
N VAL A 107 -0.39 4.49 4.66
CA VAL A 107 -1.03 3.20 4.91
C VAL A 107 -2.52 3.40 5.20
N VAL A 108 -3.36 2.67 4.47
CA VAL A 108 -4.82 2.63 4.64
C VAL A 108 -5.21 1.23 5.09
N TYR A 109 -5.85 1.13 6.25
CA TYR A 109 -6.29 -0.13 6.84
C TYR A 109 -7.78 -0.36 6.64
N GLN A 110 -8.21 -1.60 6.69
CA GLN A 110 -9.62 -2.01 6.63
C GLN A 110 -10.44 -1.41 7.78
N SER A 111 -9.88 -1.29 8.98
CA SER A 111 -10.55 -0.81 10.19
C SER A 111 -10.30 0.67 10.48
N PHE A 112 -10.02 1.49 9.47
CA PHE A 112 -9.80 2.95 9.49
C PHE A 112 -8.66 3.41 10.43
N GLN A 113 -8.58 2.88 11.64
CA GLN A 113 -7.59 3.18 12.70
C GLN A 113 -7.44 4.69 12.98
N LEU A 114 -8.57 5.42 12.97
CA LEU A 114 -8.60 6.81 13.42
C LEU A 114 -8.52 6.87 14.94
N LEU A 115 -7.79 7.86 15.46
CA LEU A 115 -7.74 8.13 16.89
C LEU A 115 -9.06 8.79 17.33
N PRO A 116 -9.84 8.15 18.21
CA PRO A 116 -11.21 8.57 18.50
C PRO A 116 -11.29 9.89 19.29
N MET A 117 -10.21 10.29 19.97
CA MET A 117 -10.12 11.53 20.73
C MET A 117 -9.65 12.73 19.90
N LEU A 118 -9.22 12.52 18.67
CA LEU A 118 -8.78 13.57 17.75
C LEU A 118 -9.87 13.89 16.74
N THR A 119 -10.00 15.15 16.37
CA THR A 119 -10.85 15.59 15.24
C THR A 119 -10.32 15.01 13.92
N LEU A 120 -11.09 15.11 12.84
CA LEU A 120 -10.65 14.61 11.54
C LEU A 120 -9.39 15.35 11.04
N VAL A 121 -9.35 16.67 11.23
CA VAL A 121 -8.13 17.47 10.92
C VAL A 121 -6.94 16.99 11.74
N GLU A 122 -7.10 16.77 13.05
CA GLU A 122 -6.01 16.34 13.92
C GLU A 122 -5.53 14.92 13.57
N ASN A 123 -6.43 14.02 13.19
CA ASN A 123 -6.03 12.69 12.67
C ASN A 123 -5.15 12.81 11.43
N ILE A 124 -5.39 13.79 10.55
CA ILE A 124 -4.61 13.99 9.32
C ILE A 124 -3.30 14.72 9.61
N THR A 125 -3.27 15.67 10.57
CA THR A 125 -2.03 16.40 10.88
C THR A 125 -1.05 15.59 11.74
N LEU A 126 -1.52 14.58 12.47
CA LEU A 126 -0.69 13.76 13.35
C LEU A 126 0.54 13.14 12.64
N PRO A 127 0.45 12.53 11.43
CA PRO A 127 1.63 12.04 10.71
C PRO A 127 2.66 13.13 10.41
N MET A 128 2.22 14.38 10.19
CA MET A 128 3.13 15.51 9.95
C MET A 128 3.90 15.84 11.24
N ASP A 129 3.23 15.82 12.39
CA ASP A 129 3.84 16.07 13.69
C ASP A 129 4.87 14.98 14.03
N LEU A 130 4.50 13.72 13.88
CA LEU A 130 5.38 12.56 14.14
C LEU A 130 6.64 12.57 13.26
N CYS A 131 6.59 13.21 12.09
CA CYS A 131 7.74 13.37 11.18
C CYS A 131 8.50 14.69 11.39
N GLY A 132 8.16 15.49 12.42
CA GLY A 132 8.79 16.77 12.70
C GLY A 132 8.49 17.85 11.63
N ARG A 133 7.41 17.68 10.86
CA ARG A 133 6.96 18.62 9.80
C ARG A 133 5.78 19.48 10.20
N PHE A 134 5.32 19.37 11.45
CA PHE A 134 4.13 20.07 11.90
C PHE A 134 4.36 21.60 11.97
N ASN A 135 3.49 22.30 11.25
CA ASN A 135 3.32 23.76 11.37
C ASN A 135 1.83 24.04 11.53
N PRO A 136 1.37 24.67 12.63
CA PRO A 136 -0.06 24.78 12.96
C PRO A 136 -0.93 25.29 11.81
N LYS A 137 -0.46 26.31 11.08
CA LYS A 137 -1.20 26.90 9.96
C LYS A 137 -1.12 26.04 8.71
N GLN A 138 0.08 25.70 8.26
CA GLN A 138 0.29 24.95 7.02
C GLN A 138 -0.25 23.53 7.11
N SER A 139 -0.07 22.85 8.27
CA SER A 139 -0.58 21.50 8.47
C SER A 139 -2.10 21.46 8.46
N ARG A 140 -2.78 22.47 9.07
CA ARG A 140 -4.23 22.56 9.00
C ARG A 140 -4.72 22.85 7.57
N GLU A 141 -4.08 23.77 6.85
CA GLU A 141 -4.41 24.07 5.45
C GLU A 141 -4.28 22.78 4.60
N ARG A 142 -3.17 22.07 4.74
CA ARG A 142 -2.95 20.78 4.05
C ARG A 142 -3.99 19.73 4.41
N ALA A 143 -4.35 19.60 5.68
CA ALA A 143 -5.39 18.67 6.12
C ALA A 143 -6.76 19.00 5.50
N LEU A 144 -7.13 20.29 5.41
CA LEU A 144 -8.36 20.72 4.75
C LEU A 144 -8.34 20.45 3.24
N GLU A 145 -7.21 20.65 2.55
CA GLU A 145 -7.05 20.28 1.15
C GLU A 145 -7.28 18.77 0.95
N LEU A 146 -6.71 17.94 1.82
CA LEU A 146 -6.87 16.49 1.76
C LEU A 146 -8.31 16.05 2.07
N LEU A 147 -8.98 16.72 3.04
CA LEU A 147 -10.40 16.45 3.30
C LEU A 147 -11.29 16.87 2.13
N ARG A 148 -10.93 17.96 1.42
CA ARG A 148 -11.62 18.36 0.18
C ARG A 148 -11.42 17.33 -0.93
N LEU A 149 -10.21 16.82 -1.10
CA LEU A 149 -9.89 15.76 -2.08
C LEU A 149 -10.77 14.52 -1.89
N VAL A 150 -11.09 14.18 -0.64
CA VAL A 150 -11.95 13.05 -0.30
C VAL A 150 -13.40 13.46 0.02
N GLU A 151 -13.80 14.68 -0.32
CA GLU A 151 -15.18 15.20 -0.25
C GLU A 151 -15.81 15.17 1.17
N ILE A 152 -15.06 15.57 2.20
CA ILE A 152 -15.54 15.59 3.59
C ILE A 152 -15.01 16.81 4.38
N GLU A 153 -14.63 17.90 3.72
CA GLU A 153 -14.06 19.09 4.34
C GLU A 153 -15.01 19.73 5.38
N ASP A 154 -16.32 19.70 5.12
CA ASP A 154 -17.38 20.24 6.00
C ASP A 154 -17.45 19.56 7.37
N GLN A 155 -16.81 18.40 7.52
CA GLN A 155 -16.79 17.62 8.76
C GLN A 155 -15.46 17.76 9.54
N ALA A 156 -14.53 18.62 9.08
CA ALA A 156 -13.13 18.69 9.51
C ALA A 156 -12.91 18.70 11.04
N ASP A 157 -13.75 19.41 11.76
CA ASP A 157 -13.64 19.59 13.22
C ASP A 157 -14.48 18.58 14.03
N LYS A 158 -15.10 17.57 13.37
CA LYS A 158 -15.81 16.49 14.05
C LYS A 158 -14.86 15.39 14.54
N LEU A 159 -15.32 14.63 15.51
CA LEU A 159 -14.66 13.39 15.96
C LEU A 159 -15.09 12.21 15.07
N PRO A 160 -14.25 11.18 14.93
CA PRO A 160 -14.57 9.98 14.13
C PRO A 160 -15.92 9.33 14.46
N ALA A 161 -16.31 9.34 15.74
CA ALA A 161 -17.58 8.78 16.18
C ALA A 161 -18.85 9.49 15.61
N HIS A 162 -18.69 10.69 15.05
CA HIS A 162 -19.79 11.48 14.52
C HIS A 162 -19.95 11.42 13.00
N ILE A 163 -19.25 10.50 12.35
CA ILE A 163 -19.27 10.30 10.89
C ILE A 163 -19.47 8.82 10.55
N SER A 164 -19.97 8.53 9.34
CA SER A 164 -20.17 7.16 8.86
C SER A 164 -18.87 6.40 8.63
N GLY A 165 -18.93 5.06 8.53
CA GLY A 165 -17.78 4.22 8.22
C GLY A 165 -17.09 4.58 6.91
N GLY A 166 -17.87 4.85 5.85
CA GLY A 166 -17.30 5.32 4.57
C GLY A 166 -16.60 6.68 4.68
N GLN A 167 -17.16 7.60 5.48
CA GLN A 167 -16.52 8.87 5.78
C GLN A 167 -15.23 8.67 6.59
N GLN A 168 -15.21 7.75 7.56
CA GLN A 168 -14.00 7.40 8.30
C GLN A 168 -12.91 6.85 7.39
N GLN A 169 -13.28 6.03 6.39
CA GLN A 169 -12.33 5.51 5.41
C GLN A 169 -11.75 6.62 4.53
N ARG A 170 -12.57 7.57 4.08
CA ARG A 170 -12.08 8.75 3.34
C ARG A 170 -11.08 9.55 4.16
N VAL A 171 -11.33 9.76 5.46
CA VAL A 171 -10.37 10.41 6.37
C VAL A 171 -9.09 9.58 6.54
N ALA A 172 -9.18 8.25 6.61
CA ALA A 172 -8.00 7.38 6.67
C ALA A 172 -7.14 7.49 5.40
N ILE A 173 -7.76 7.62 4.21
CA ILE A 173 -7.05 7.91 2.96
C ILE A 173 -6.40 9.29 3.00
N ALA A 174 -7.12 10.33 3.43
CA ALA A 174 -6.56 11.67 3.58
C ALA A 174 -5.37 11.69 4.55
N ARG A 175 -5.47 11.00 5.67
CA ARG A 175 -4.36 10.83 6.63
C ARG A 175 -3.15 10.14 6.00
N ALA A 176 -3.38 9.10 5.19
CA ALA A 176 -2.30 8.40 4.50
C ALA A 176 -1.54 9.32 3.51
N LEU A 177 -2.19 10.36 3.00
CA LEU A 177 -1.61 11.36 2.09
C LEU A 177 -0.97 12.57 2.79
N ALA A 178 -1.01 12.64 4.12
CA ALA A 178 -0.62 13.82 4.90
C ALA A 178 0.78 14.34 4.56
N ASN A 179 1.77 13.46 4.52
CA ASN A 179 3.16 13.77 4.20
C ASN A 179 3.50 13.70 2.70
N ASP A 180 2.50 13.61 1.84
CA ASP A 180 2.64 13.48 0.37
C ASP A 180 3.52 12.28 -0.07
N PRO A 181 3.31 11.07 0.47
CA PRO A 181 4.16 9.94 0.16
C PRO A 181 4.02 9.51 -1.31
N PRO A 182 5.10 8.99 -1.94
CA PRO A 182 5.05 8.46 -3.29
C PRO A 182 4.32 7.11 -3.38
N ILE A 183 4.23 6.38 -2.27
CA ILE A 183 3.67 5.03 -2.20
C ILE A 183 2.51 5.00 -1.21
N LEU A 184 1.39 4.44 -1.64
CA LEU A 184 0.27 4.09 -0.77
C LEU A 184 0.13 2.57 -0.70
N VAL A 185 -0.11 2.08 0.50
CA VAL A 185 -0.38 0.66 0.77
C VAL A 185 -1.77 0.56 1.38
N ALA A 186 -2.64 -0.30 0.84
CA ALA A 186 -4.00 -0.45 1.30
C ALA A 186 -4.32 -1.92 1.63
N ASP A 187 -4.73 -2.18 2.88
CA ASP A 187 -5.13 -3.50 3.35
C ASP A 187 -6.66 -3.58 3.41
N GLU A 188 -7.25 -4.23 2.40
CA GLU A 188 -8.70 -4.43 2.25
C GLU A 188 -9.54 -3.16 2.51
N PRO A 189 -9.24 -2.01 1.87
CA PRO A 189 -9.77 -0.71 2.27
C PRO A 189 -11.28 -0.56 2.08
N THR A 190 -11.92 -1.48 1.38
CA THR A 190 -13.38 -1.51 1.14
C THR A 190 -14.10 -2.66 1.83
N GLY A 191 -13.36 -3.56 2.50
CA GLY A 191 -13.89 -4.83 3.01
C GLY A 191 -14.97 -4.71 4.12
N SER A 192 -15.15 -3.54 4.73
CA SER A 192 -16.16 -3.28 5.77
C SER A 192 -17.26 -2.31 5.31
N LEU A 193 -17.31 -1.95 4.02
CA LEU A 193 -18.21 -0.94 3.47
C LEU A 193 -19.28 -1.58 2.58
N ASP A 194 -20.39 -0.87 2.42
CA ASP A 194 -21.41 -1.23 1.41
C ASP A 194 -20.87 -0.98 -0.02
N SER A 195 -21.56 -1.57 -1.01
CA SER A 195 -21.09 -1.54 -2.41
C SER A 195 -20.98 -0.14 -3.00
N VAL A 196 -21.90 0.77 -2.68
CA VAL A 196 -21.89 2.14 -3.20
C VAL A 196 -20.72 2.93 -2.61
N THR A 197 -20.53 2.82 -1.29
CA THR A 197 -19.41 3.45 -0.60
C THR A 197 -18.06 2.88 -1.07
N SER A 198 -18.01 1.55 -1.28
CA SER A 198 -16.82 0.87 -1.80
C SER A 198 -16.41 1.38 -3.18
N GLU A 199 -17.40 1.62 -4.07
CA GLU A 199 -17.15 2.18 -5.40
C GLU A 199 -16.52 3.58 -5.30
N HIS A 200 -17.10 4.48 -4.52
CA HIS A 200 -16.54 5.83 -4.33
C HIS A 200 -15.13 5.81 -3.73
N ILE A 201 -14.85 4.90 -2.79
CA ILE A 201 -13.49 4.74 -2.23
C ILE A 201 -12.51 4.27 -3.32
N PHE A 202 -12.95 3.36 -4.19
CA PHE A 202 -12.10 2.87 -5.27
C PHE A 202 -11.81 3.96 -6.31
N GLU A 203 -12.80 4.78 -6.68
CA GLU A 203 -12.64 5.96 -7.53
C GLU A 203 -11.60 6.95 -6.97
N VAL A 204 -11.57 7.15 -5.65
CA VAL A 204 -10.52 7.96 -5.01
C VAL A 204 -9.13 7.36 -5.26
N PHE A 205 -8.95 6.04 -5.12
CA PHE A 205 -7.66 5.42 -5.42
C PHE A 205 -7.27 5.54 -6.89
N GLU A 206 -8.20 5.36 -7.82
CA GLU A 206 -7.95 5.55 -9.26
C GLU A 206 -7.52 6.99 -9.56
N HIS A 207 -8.18 7.98 -8.98
CA HIS A 207 -7.80 9.39 -9.12
C HIS A 207 -6.39 9.68 -8.57
N LEU A 208 -6.01 9.09 -7.43
CA LEU A 208 -4.67 9.24 -6.86
C LEU A 208 -3.58 8.70 -7.80
N VAL A 209 -3.87 7.66 -8.57
CA VAL A 209 -2.93 7.11 -9.55
C VAL A 209 -2.91 7.94 -10.83
N SER A 210 -4.07 8.20 -11.43
CA SER A 210 -4.18 8.83 -12.75
C SER A 210 -3.78 10.30 -12.73
N GLU A 211 -4.22 11.06 -11.73
CA GLU A 211 -4.04 12.52 -11.68
C GLU A 211 -2.86 12.94 -10.79
N LEU A 212 -2.60 12.21 -9.70
CA LEU A 212 -1.55 12.57 -8.75
C LEU A 212 -0.29 11.70 -8.88
N GLY A 213 -0.28 10.73 -9.82
CA GLY A 213 0.88 9.88 -10.11
C GLY A 213 1.34 9.03 -8.93
N LYS A 214 0.45 8.75 -7.97
CA LYS A 214 0.79 7.91 -6.82
C LYS A 214 0.92 6.45 -7.23
N THR A 215 1.82 5.73 -6.57
CA THR A 215 1.93 4.28 -6.72
C THR A 215 1.15 3.62 -5.60
N ILE A 216 0.27 2.68 -5.94
CA ILE A 216 -0.61 2.04 -4.95
C ILE A 216 -0.42 0.53 -4.99
N ILE A 217 -0.26 -0.07 -3.81
CA ILE A 217 -0.27 -1.53 -3.61
C ILE A 217 -1.46 -1.84 -2.71
N MET A 218 -2.48 -2.46 -3.27
CA MET A 218 -3.71 -2.82 -2.55
C MET A 218 -3.82 -4.33 -2.42
N VAL A 219 -4.09 -4.82 -1.23
CA VAL A 219 -4.49 -6.22 -1.06
C VAL A 219 -6.00 -6.32 -0.88
N THR A 220 -6.60 -7.34 -1.47
CA THR A 220 -8.04 -7.59 -1.37
C THR A 220 -8.35 -9.08 -1.53
N HIS A 221 -9.50 -9.50 -1.06
CA HIS A 221 -10.07 -10.82 -1.39
C HIS A 221 -11.10 -10.74 -2.53
N ASP A 222 -11.49 -9.54 -2.95
CA ASP A 222 -12.47 -9.32 -4.00
C ASP A 222 -11.81 -9.44 -5.39
N GLN A 223 -12.12 -10.54 -6.07
CA GLN A 223 -11.62 -10.80 -7.42
C GLN A 223 -12.25 -9.92 -8.50
N SER A 224 -13.43 -9.35 -8.24
CA SER A 224 -14.13 -8.48 -9.19
C SER A 224 -13.37 -7.18 -9.47
N LEU A 225 -12.49 -6.77 -8.56
CA LEU A 225 -11.65 -5.59 -8.69
C LEU A 225 -10.44 -5.78 -9.61
N ALA A 226 -10.13 -7.02 -10.04
CA ALA A 226 -8.95 -7.30 -10.86
C ALA A 226 -8.83 -6.43 -12.13
N PRO A 227 -9.91 -6.15 -12.90
CA PRO A 227 -9.82 -5.31 -14.10
C PRO A 227 -9.52 -3.83 -13.83
N ARG A 228 -9.69 -3.37 -12.59
CA ARG A 228 -9.49 -1.96 -12.19
C ARG A 228 -8.05 -1.64 -11.80
N PHE A 229 -7.24 -2.65 -11.55
CA PHE A 229 -5.82 -2.48 -11.28
C PHE A 229 -5.04 -2.34 -12.60
N THR A 230 -3.96 -1.55 -12.57
CA THR A 230 -2.99 -1.56 -13.68
C THR A 230 -2.42 -2.96 -13.89
N ARG A 231 -2.24 -3.69 -12.77
CA ARG A 231 -1.79 -5.07 -12.74
C ARG A 231 -2.34 -5.78 -11.51
N ALA A 232 -2.92 -6.97 -11.72
CA ALA A 232 -3.39 -7.83 -10.66
C ALA A 232 -2.45 -9.04 -10.48
N LEU A 233 -2.04 -9.29 -9.25
CA LEU A 233 -1.27 -10.44 -8.84
C LEU A 233 -2.13 -11.35 -7.96
N ARG A 234 -1.95 -12.64 -8.03
CA ARG A 234 -2.65 -13.57 -7.17
C ARG A 234 -1.70 -14.15 -6.13
N ILE A 235 -2.10 -14.10 -4.86
CA ILE A 235 -1.38 -14.77 -3.78
C ILE A 235 -2.21 -15.94 -3.25
N ALA A 236 -1.57 -17.09 -3.08
CA ALA A 236 -2.15 -18.29 -2.50
C ALA A 236 -1.10 -19.03 -1.67
N ASP A 237 -1.46 -19.44 -0.47
CA ASP A 237 -0.60 -20.22 0.44
C ASP A 237 0.82 -19.64 0.64
N GLY A 238 0.94 -18.30 0.63
CA GLY A 238 2.19 -17.59 0.81
C GLY A 238 3.06 -17.46 -0.43
N GLU A 239 2.54 -17.80 -1.62
CA GLU A 239 3.25 -17.70 -2.90
C GLU A 239 2.49 -16.79 -3.89
N LEU A 240 3.22 -16.04 -4.73
CA LEU A 240 2.61 -15.34 -5.87
C LEU A 240 2.40 -16.36 -6.99
N VAL A 241 1.14 -16.56 -7.35
CA VAL A 241 0.73 -17.40 -8.48
C VAL A 241 0.63 -16.49 -9.71
N HIS A 242 1.43 -16.76 -10.74
CA HIS A 242 1.27 -16.05 -12.00
C HIS A 242 -0.09 -16.43 -12.60
N SER A 243 -0.97 -15.46 -12.82
CA SER A 243 -2.11 -15.67 -13.68
C SER A 243 -1.57 -15.89 -15.08
N GLU A 244 -1.77 -17.08 -15.64
CA GLU A 244 -1.67 -17.26 -17.10
C GLU A 244 -2.55 -16.18 -17.73
N GLN A 245 -1.94 -15.27 -18.46
CA GLN A 245 -2.68 -14.36 -19.34
C GLN A 245 -3.46 -15.26 -20.28
N SER A 246 -4.78 -15.14 -20.26
CA SER A 246 -5.67 -15.81 -21.19
C SER A 246 -5.29 -15.37 -22.60
N GLU A 247 -4.46 -16.16 -23.29
CA GLU A 247 -4.33 -16.14 -24.74
C GLU A 247 -5.60 -16.71 -25.38
N GLU A 248 -6.75 -16.07 -25.19
CA GLU A 248 -7.97 -16.33 -25.94
C GLU A 248 -8.54 -15.00 -26.45
N GLY A 249 -8.08 -14.58 -27.60
CA GLY A 249 -8.60 -13.37 -28.26
C GLY A 249 -7.99 -13.06 -29.61
N MET A 250 -7.49 -14.07 -30.35
CA MET A 250 -7.14 -13.89 -31.76
C MET A 250 -7.42 -15.16 -32.57
N ARG A 251 -8.70 -15.36 -32.87
CA ARG A 251 -9.14 -16.13 -34.04
C ARG A 251 -10.33 -15.43 -34.69
#